data_a6955a81402b0d48484e8d7b825d01e6
#
_entry.id   a6955a81402b0d48484e8d7b825d01e6
#
_cell.length_a   1.000
_cell.length_b   1.000
_cell.length_c   1.000
_cell.angle_alpha   90.00
_cell.angle_beta   90.00
_cell.angle_gamma   90.00
#
_symmetry.space_group_name_H-M   'P 1'
#
loop_
_entity.id
_entity.type
_entity.pdbx_description
1 polymer ?
#
loop_
_entity_poly.entity_id
_entity_poly.type
_entity_poly.pdbx_seq_one_letter_code
_entity_poly.pdbx_strand_id
1 'polypeptide(L)'
;QPAEDLQAVLQSMIAQGRQDGMIRAADLNAQLEKMDLSPEKIEEIYDRFEAMNIQVITGELDLDLGDDMDLVDMDGDMDLLPLEEEDLVDPVDLAAEYNLDDPVRMYLKEIGQVKLLSADEEVELAKRVCEGDQYAKNKLTEANLRLVVSIAKKYMGRGMSFLDLIQEGNLGLIKAVEKFDYRKGYKFSTYATWWIRQAITRAIA
;
A
#
# COMPACT_ATOMS: atom_id res chain seq x y z
N GLN A 1 -16.26 -30.47 14.11
CA GLN A 1 -16.78 -29.35 13.28
C GLN A 1 -16.11 -28.00 13.57
N PRO A 2 -15.72 -27.60 14.81
CA PRO A 2 -15.02 -26.32 15.00
C PRO A 2 -13.59 -26.28 14.41
N ALA A 3 -12.97 -27.42 14.16
CA ALA A 3 -11.62 -27.48 13.60
C ALA A 3 -11.58 -27.28 12.06
N GLU A 4 -12.66 -27.64 11.36
CA GLU A 4 -12.79 -27.41 9.91
C GLU A 4 -13.06 -25.94 9.60
N ASP A 5 -13.85 -25.27 10.43
CA ASP A 5 -14.13 -23.84 10.32
C ASP A 5 -12.88 -23.00 10.59
N LEU A 6 -12.05 -23.40 11.58
CA LEU A 6 -10.77 -22.75 11.87
C LEU A 6 -9.81 -22.84 10.67
N GLN A 7 -9.74 -24.01 10.06
CA GLN A 7 -8.82 -24.24 8.93
C GLN A 7 -9.23 -23.45 7.69
N ALA A 8 -10.53 -23.34 7.44
CA ALA A 8 -11.07 -22.54 6.33
C ALA A 8 -10.82 -21.03 6.53
N VAL A 9 -11.05 -20.53 7.75
CA VAL A 9 -10.79 -19.12 8.09
C VAL A 9 -9.29 -18.80 8.01
N LEU A 10 -8.43 -19.66 8.55
CA LEU A 10 -6.98 -19.47 8.46
C LEU A 10 -6.49 -19.50 7.01
N GLN A 11 -7.02 -20.40 6.17
CA GLN A 11 -6.65 -20.43 4.75
C GLN A 11 -7.05 -19.15 4.02
N SER A 12 -8.23 -18.62 4.29
CA SER A 12 -8.69 -17.36 3.73
C SER A 12 -7.79 -16.20 4.16
N MET A 13 -7.46 -16.12 5.45
CA MET A 13 -6.58 -15.08 5.98
C MET A 13 -5.15 -15.21 5.46
N ILE A 14 -4.64 -16.42 5.29
CA ILE A 14 -3.32 -16.68 4.69
C ILE A 14 -3.31 -16.25 3.22
N ALA A 15 -4.37 -16.55 2.47
CA ALA A 15 -4.48 -16.13 1.07
C ALA A 15 -4.46 -14.60 0.96
N GLN A 16 -5.23 -13.91 1.80
CA GLN A 16 -5.25 -12.46 1.87
C GLN A 16 -3.90 -11.90 2.31
N GLY A 17 -3.31 -12.43 3.38
CA GLY A 17 -2.00 -12.00 3.86
C GLY A 17 -0.85 -12.25 2.86
N ARG A 18 -0.95 -13.27 2.02
CA ARG A 18 0.01 -13.49 0.93
C ARG A 18 -0.15 -12.50 -0.21
N GLN A 19 -1.38 -12.09 -0.48
CA GLN A 19 -1.66 -11.09 -1.50
C GLN A 19 -1.18 -9.71 -1.06
N ASP A 20 -1.45 -9.33 0.18
CA ASP A 20 -1.16 -8.00 0.73
C ASP A 20 0.22 -7.90 1.39
N GLY A 21 0.86 -9.03 1.69
CA GLY A 21 2.12 -9.12 2.42
C GLY A 21 2.00 -8.87 3.92
N MET A 22 0.80 -8.51 4.40
CA MET A 22 0.51 -8.20 5.80
C MET A 22 -0.93 -8.53 6.18
N ILE A 23 -1.19 -8.66 7.47
CA ILE A 23 -2.52 -8.80 8.04
C ILE A 23 -2.62 -7.99 9.33
N ARG A 24 -3.76 -7.37 9.60
CA ARG A 24 -3.96 -6.63 10.85
C ARG A 24 -4.23 -7.59 12.00
N ALA A 25 -3.52 -7.40 13.11
CA ALA A 25 -3.75 -8.17 14.32
C ALA A 25 -5.19 -8.04 14.85
N ALA A 26 -5.81 -6.88 14.68
CA ALA A 26 -7.21 -6.65 15.04
C ALA A 26 -8.16 -7.57 14.27
N ASP A 27 -7.96 -7.73 12.95
CA ASP A 27 -8.77 -8.60 12.10
C ASP A 27 -8.52 -10.07 12.43
N LEU A 28 -7.25 -10.43 12.67
CA LEU A 28 -6.87 -11.77 13.09
C LEU A 28 -7.51 -12.12 14.45
N ASN A 29 -7.37 -11.25 15.44
CA ASN A 29 -7.93 -11.46 16.78
C ASN A 29 -9.46 -11.53 16.76
N ALA A 30 -10.13 -10.67 15.99
CA ALA A 30 -11.60 -10.69 15.85
C ALA A 30 -12.13 -12.02 15.28
N GLN A 31 -11.38 -12.67 14.41
CA GLN A 31 -11.72 -14.00 13.90
C GLN A 31 -11.40 -15.11 14.92
N LEU A 32 -10.27 -15.00 15.61
CA LEU A 32 -9.84 -15.99 16.60
C LEU A 32 -10.71 -15.96 17.87
N GLU A 33 -11.19 -14.80 18.30
CA GLU A 33 -12.13 -14.65 19.44
C GLU A 33 -13.45 -15.38 19.19
N LYS A 34 -13.93 -15.42 17.96
CA LYS A 34 -15.15 -16.16 17.60
C LYS A 34 -15.01 -17.67 17.77
N MET A 35 -13.79 -18.16 17.88
CA MET A 35 -13.48 -19.58 17.86
C MET A 35 -13.09 -20.15 19.25
N ASP A 36 -13.04 -19.31 20.27
CA ASP A 36 -12.72 -19.68 21.66
C ASP A 36 -11.45 -20.57 21.75
N LEU A 37 -10.35 -20.07 21.16
CA LEU A 37 -9.08 -20.77 21.11
C LEU A 37 -8.23 -20.53 22.35
N SER A 38 -7.44 -21.56 22.73
CA SER A 38 -6.46 -21.41 23.81
C SER A 38 -5.32 -20.46 23.40
N PRO A 39 -4.71 -19.75 24.37
CA PRO A 39 -3.57 -18.86 24.11
C PRO A 39 -2.42 -19.53 23.36
N GLU A 40 -2.15 -20.81 23.64
CA GLU A 40 -1.11 -21.60 22.98
C GLU A 40 -1.38 -21.77 21.46
N LYS A 41 -2.64 -21.99 21.09
CA LYS A 41 -3.04 -22.10 19.66
C LYS A 41 -2.98 -20.76 18.94
N ILE A 42 -3.27 -19.69 19.64
CA ILE A 42 -3.15 -18.33 19.08
C ILE A 42 -1.69 -18.03 18.77
N GLU A 43 -0.77 -18.35 19.68
CA GLU A 43 0.66 -18.18 19.49
C GLU A 43 1.18 -19.02 18.31
N GLU A 44 0.75 -20.29 18.20
CA GLU A 44 1.07 -21.15 17.06
C GLU A 44 0.60 -20.57 15.71
N ILE A 45 -0.54 -19.90 15.70
CA ILE A 45 -1.08 -19.24 14.50
C ILE A 45 -0.22 -18.03 14.11
N TYR A 46 0.19 -17.21 15.08
CA TYR A 46 1.09 -16.08 14.83
C TYR A 46 2.43 -16.55 14.27
N ASP A 47 3.04 -17.58 14.87
CA ASP A 47 4.30 -18.19 14.39
C ASP A 47 4.16 -18.70 12.95
N ARG A 48 2.99 -19.26 12.62
CA ARG A 48 2.71 -19.75 11.27
C ARG A 48 2.62 -18.63 10.24
N PHE A 49 2.02 -17.49 10.59
CA PHE A 49 1.99 -16.32 9.72
C PHE A 49 3.40 -15.75 9.50
N GLU A 50 4.19 -15.66 10.55
CA GLU A 50 5.58 -15.22 10.48
C GLU A 50 6.44 -16.16 9.60
N ALA A 51 6.28 -17.47 9.76
CA ALA A 51 6.96 -18.48 8.94
C ALA A 51 6.62 -18.39 7.43
N MET A 52 5.42 -17.89 7.11
CA MET A 52 4.97 -17.63 5.72
C MET A 52 5.36 -16.25 5.21
N ASN A 53 6.15 -15.50 5.98
CA ASN A 53 6.55 -14.14 5.66
C ASN A 53 5.38 -13.15 5.53
N ILE A 54 4.31 -13.40 6.27
CA ILE A 54 3.15 -12.52 6.40
C ILE A 54 3.31 -11.72 7.68
N GLN A 55 3.42 -10.41 7.56
CA GLN A 55 3.59 -9.54 8.71
C GLN A 55 2.24 -9.29 9.40
N VAL A 56 2.16 -9.60 10.70
CA VAL A 56 1.00 -9.28 11.53
C VAL A 56 1.22 -7.91 12.16
N ILE A 57 0.35 -6.95 11.83
CA ILE A 57 0.45 -5.58 12.30
C ILE A 57 -0.42 -5.42 13.55
N THR A 58 0.20 -5.13 14.69
CA THR A 58 -0.50 -4.82 15.94
C THR A 58 -0.80 -3.34 16.01
N GLY A 59 -2.07 -2.96 15.90
CA GLY A 59 -2.73 -1.69 16.29
C GLY A 59 -2.07 -0.35 15.93
N GLU A 60 -0.81 -0.19 16.16
CA GLU A 60 0.04 0.86 15.65
C GLU A 60 0.90 0.23 14.56
N LEU A 61 0.82 0.78 13.36
CA LEU A 61 1.59 0.33 12.22
C LEU A 61 3.07 0.36 12.55
N ASP A 62 3.63 -0.83 12.74
CA ASP A 62 5.08 -1.01 12.87
C ASP A 62 5.73 -0.99 11.48
N LEU A 63 5.26 -0.06 10.64
CA LEU A 63 5.97 0.38 9.47
C LEU A 63 7.06 1.32 9.99
N ASP A 64 8.31 0.94 9.79
CA ASP A 64 9.44 1.82 10.02
C ASP A 64 9.37 2.97 9.00
N LEU A 65 8.49 3.92 9.29
CA LEU A 65 8.25 5.10 8.46
C LEU A 65 9.33 6.18 8.69
N GLY A 66 10.27 5.90 9.60
CA GLY A 66 11.32 6.82 10.02
C GLY A 66 10.79 7.95 10.90
N ASP A 67 11.69 8.62 11.61
CA ASP A 67 11.39 9.72 12.52
C ASP A 67 10.80 10.96 11.81
N ASP A 68 10.84 11.00 10.48
CA ASP A 68 10.36 12.13 9.68
C ASP A 68 8.83 12.08 9.39
N MET A 69 8.16 11.02 9.79
CA MET A 69 6.74 10.89 9.60
C MET A 69 5.99 11.35 10.85
N ASP A 70 5.65 12.64 10.91
CA ASP A 70 4.64 13.11 11.84
C ASP A 70 3.32 12.40 11.54
N LEU A 71 2.95 11.46 12.40
CA LEU A 71 1.62 10.87 12.42
C LEU A 71 0.64 11.98 12.81
N VAL A 72 0.29 12.82 11.85
CA VAL A 72 -0.81 13.76 12.01
C VAL A 72 -2.08 12.90 12.12
N ASP A 73 -2.90 13.19 13.11
CA ASP A 73 -4.17 12.54 13.39
C ASP A 73 -4.86 12.10 12.10
N MET A 74 -4.68 10.82 11.78
CA MET A 74 -5.44 10.20 10.74
C MET A 74 -6.83 9.96 11.34
N ASP A 75 -7.78 10.82 11.01
CA ASP A 75 -9.19 10.62 11.33
C ASP A 75 -9.55 9.16 11.03
N GLY A 76 -10.13 8.49 12.03
CA GLY A 76 -10.29 7.04 12.11
C GLY A 76 -11.13 6.35 11.03
N ASP A 77 -11.43 7.03 9.93
CA ASP A 77 -12.19 6.53 8.78
C ASP A 77 -11.31 6.23 7.54
N MET A 78 -9.99 6.25 7.71
CA MET A 78 -9.10 5.97 6.59
C MET A 78 -9.01 4.47 6.36
N ASP A 79 -9.46 4.06 5.19
CA ASP A 79 -9.31 2.73 4.64
C ASP A 79 -7.80 2.42 4.53
N LEU A 80 -7.27 1.83 5.61
CA LEU A 80 -5.83 1.54 5.76
C LEU A 80 -5.38 0.36 4.90
N LEU A 81 -6.30 -0.24 4.16
CA LEU A 81 -6.02 -1.37 3.29
C LEU A 81 -5.17 -0.91 2.11
N PRO A 82 -4.18 -1.69 1.72
CA PRO A 82 -3.46 -1.46 0.48
C PRO A 82 -4.47 -1.49 -0.67
N LEU A 83 -4.29 -0.59 -1.64
CA LEU A 83 -5.04 -0.65 -2.88
C LEU A 83 -4.61 -1.89 -3.65
N GLU A 84 -5.58 -2.74 -3.98
CA GLU A 84 -5.35 -3.87 -4.87
C GLU A 84 -5.18 -3.39 -6.32
N GLU A 85 -4.60 -4.22 -7.17
CA GLU A 85 -4.47 -3.88 -8.60
C GLU A 85 -5.83 -3.58 -9.25
N GLU A 86 -6.89 -4.24 -8.77
CA GLU A 86 -8.27 -4.02 -9.21
C GLU A 86 -8.84 -2.66 -8.80
N ASP A 87 -8.31 -2.06 -7.72
CA ASP A 87 -8.71 -0.74 -7.24
C ASP A 87 -7.94 0.39 -7.94
N LEU A 88 -6.91 0.06 -8.71
CA LEU A 88 -6.16 1.04 -9.47
C LEU A 88 -7.01 1.60 -10.61
N VAL A 89 -7.18 2.90 -10.58
CA VAL A 89 -7.88 3.60 -11.67
C VAL A 89 -7.01 3.60 -12.92
N ASP A 90 -7.60 3.28 -14.07
CA ASP A 90 -6.92 3.49 -15.33
C ASP A 90 -6.80 5.00 -15.61
N PRO A 91 -5.58 5.54 -15.74
CA PRO A 91 -5.39 6.96 -15.96
C PRO A 91 -6.02 7.48 -17.24
N VAL A 92 -6.12 6.63 -18.26
CA VAL A 92 -6.73 6.99 -19.56
C VAL A 92 -8.25 7.14 -19.41
N ASP A 93 -8.89 6.20 -18.70
CA ASP A 93 -10.32 6.26 -18.41
C ASP A 93 -10.65 7.47 -17.52
N LEU A 94 -9.82 7.74 -16.53
CA LEU A 94 -9.96 8.92 -15.67
C LEU A 94 -9.89 10.23 -16.49
N ALA A 95 -8.98 10.31 -17.43
CA ALA A 95 -8.84 11.48 -18.33
C ALA A 95 -10.07 11.69 -19.22
N ALA A 96 -10.77 10.61 -19.59
CA ALA A 96 -11.99 10.67 -20.39
C ALA A 96 -13.23 11.00 -19.54
N GLU A 97 -13.30 10.52 -18.32
CA GLU A 97 -14.47 10.66 -17.43
C GLU A 97 -14.59 12.08 -16.85
N TYR A 98 -13.47 12.69 -16.47
CA TYR A 98 -13.45 14.01 -15.84
C TYR A 98 -13.07 15.10 -16.85
N ASN A 99 -13.69 16.26 -16.71
CA ASN A 99 -13.34 17.44 -17.49
C ASN A 99 -12.08 18.12 -16.94
N LEU A 100 -10.94 17.47 -17.18
CA LEU A 100 -9.63 17.89 -16.72
C LEU A 100 -8.96 18.84 -17.72
N ASP A 101 -8.06 19.69 -17.22
CA ASP A 101 -7.21 20.54 -18.04
C ASP A 101 -6.28 19.73 -18.93
N ASP A 102 -5.92 20.26 -20.09
CA ASP A 102 -5.08 19.57 -21.07
C ASP A 102 -3.74 19.07 -20.53
N PRO A 103 -3.00 19.81 -19.67
CA PRO A 103 -1.76 19.31 -19.07
C PRO A 103 -1.97 18.07 -18.22
N VAL A 104 -3.07 18.01 -17.47
CA VAL A 104 -3.42 16.86 -16.63
C VAL A 104 -3.76 15.64 -17.48
N ARG A 105 -4.52 15.84 -18.55
CA ARG A 105 -4.86 14.79 -19.52
C ARG A 105 -3.62 14.20 -20.19
N MET A 106 -2.69 15.04 -20.60
CA MET A 106 -1.42 14.60 -21.19
C MET A 106 -0.62 13.75 -20.20
N TYR A 107 -0.49 14.22 -18.97
CA TYR A 107 0.18 13.48 -17.91
C TYR A 107 -0.45 12.10 -17.67
N LEU A 108 -1.78 12.02 -17.56
CA LEU A 108 -2.49 10.76 -17.35
C LEU A 108 -2.31 9.79 -18.51
N LYS A 109 -2.27 10.28 -19.75
CA LYS A 109 -1.98 9.45 -20.93
C LYS A 109 -0.56 8.89 -20.90
N GLU A 110 0.42 9.68 -20.49
CA GLU A 110 1.82 9.26 -20.40
C GLU A 110 1.99 8.15 -19.35
N ILE A 111 1.45 8.33 -18.15
CA ILE A 111 1.55 7.31 -17.10
C ILE A 111 0.75 6.04 -17.43
N GLY A 112 -0.33 6.17 -18.18
CA GLY A 112 -1.12 5.05 -18.68
C GLY A 112 -0.37 4.10 -19.62
N GLN A 113 0.70 4.58 -20.25
CA GLN A 113 1.55 3.80 -21.16
C GLN A 113 2.62 2.99 -20.42
N VAL A 114 2.91 3.33 -19.18
CA VAL A 114 3.92 2.63 -18.38
C VAL A 114 3.39 1.26 -17.97
N LYS A 115 4.18 0.22 -18.26
CA LYS A 115 3.84 -1.15 -17.90
C LYS A 115 3.87 -1.35 -16.38
N LEU A 116 2.87 -2.05 -15.87
CA LEU A 116 2.85 -2.52 -14.47
C LEU A 116 3.96 -3.55 -14.23
N LEU A 117 4.55 -3.50 -13.03
CA LEU A 117 5.57 -4.45 -12.61
C LEU A 117 4.92 -5.68 -11.96
N SER A 118 5.50 -6.85 -12.21
CA SER A 118 5.21 -8.03 -11.41
C SER A 118 5.83 -7.90 -10.02
N ALA A 119 5.37 -8.73 -9.06
CA ALA A 119 5.91 -8.75 -7.71
C ALA A 119 7.42 -9.04 -7.69
N ASP A 120 7.90 -9.94 -8.55
CA ASP A 120 9.32 -10.30 -8.66
C ASP A 120 10.16 -9.14 -9.24
N GLU A 121 9.67 -8.46 -10.27
CA GLU A 121 10.30 -7.28 -10.84
C GLU A 121 10.40 -6.14 -9.83
N GLU A 122 9.38 -5.95 -9.02
CA GLU A 122 9.33 -4.93 -7.97
C GLU A 122 10.39 -5.19 -6.90
N VAL A 123 10.51 -6.44 -6.42
CA VAL A 123 11.55 -6.85 -5.46
C VAL A 123 12.95 -6.67 -6.04
N GLU A 124 13.16 -7.06 -7.28
CA GLU A 124 14.46 -6.93 -7.96
C GLU A 124 14.87 -5.45 -8.10
N LEU A 125 13.94 -4.59 -8.50
CA LEU A 125 14.19 -3.16 -8.57
C LEU A 125 14.46 -2.56 -7.18
N ALA A 126 13.72 -2.99 -6.16
CA ALA A 126 13.92 -2.54 -4.78
C ALA A 126 15.32 -2.90 -4.25
N LYS A 127 15.83 -4.08 -4.57
CA LYS A 127 17.22 -4.48 -4.25
C LYS A 127 18.22 -3.54 -4.89
N ARG A 128 18.08 -3.27 -6.17
CA ARG A 128 18.96 -2.37 -6.92
C ARG A 128 18.91 -0.93 -6.41
N VAL A 129 17.74 -0.47 -5.97
CA VAL A 129 17.60 0.84 -5.31
C VAL A 129 18.42 0.90 -4.02
N CYS A 130 18.39 -0.15 -3.20
CA CYS A 130 19.22 -0.25 -1.98
C CYS A 130 20.73 -0.19 -2.29
N GLU A 131 21.14 -0.64 -3.47
CA GLU A 131 22.52 -0.58 -3.96
C GLU A 131 22.89 0.79 -4.58
N GLY A 132 21.96 1.72 -4.64
CA GLY A 132 22.14 3.08 -5.18
C GLY A 132 21.90 3.20 -6.69
N ASP A 133 21.24 2.24 -7.31
CA ASP A 133 20.92 2.28 -8.74
C ASP A 133 19.82 3.31 -9.04
N GLN A 134 20.21 4.43 -9.63
CA GLN A 134 19.30 5.51 -9.98
C GLN A 134 18.30 5.12 -11.07
N TYR A 135 18.69 4.26 -12.00
CA TYR A 135 17.79 3.75 -13.03
C TYR A 135 16.65 2.90 -12.41
N ALA A 136 17.01 2.02 -11.49
CA ALA A 136 16.03 1.20 -10.77
C ALA A 136 15.07 2.07 -9.94
N LYS A 137 15.59 3.11 -9.29
CA LYS A 137 14.79 4.09 -8.55
C LYS A 137 13.77 4.78 -9.45
N ASN A 138 14.18 5.28 -10.59
CA ASN A 138 13.30 5.93 -11.55
C ASN A 138 12.23 4.97 -12.08
N LYS A 139 12.64 3.76 -12.44
CA LYS A 139 11.73 2.75 -12.98
C LYS A 139 10.69 2.29 -11.98
N LEU A 140 11.07 2.07 -10.73
CA LEU A 140 10.15 1.72 -9.65
C LEU A 140 9.16 2.86 -9.38
N THR A 141 9.62 4.11 -9.40
CA THR A 141 8.78 5.30 -9.25
C THR A 141 7.78 5.43 -10.40
N GLU A 142 8.23 5.36 -11.64
CA GLU A 142 7.36 5.47 -12.82
C GLU A 142 6.25 4.42 -12.86
N ALA A 143 6.59 3.18 -12.53
CA ALA A 143 5.63 2.07 -12.52
C ALA A 143 4.53 2.22 -11.44
N ASN A 144 4.74 3.06 -10.44
CA ASN A 144 3.81 3.32 -9.34
C ASN A 144 3.11 4.69 -9.41
N LEU A 145 3.27 5.43 -10.48
CA LEU A 145 2.55 6.71 -10.67
C LEU A 145 1.03 6.51 -10.75
N ARG A 146 0.55 5.39 -11.27
CA ARG A 146 -0.87 5.04 -11.25
C ARG A 146 -1.43 4.92 -9.84
N LEU A 147 -0.64 4.39 -8.93
CA LEU A 147 -1.00 4.31 -7.51
C LEU A 147 -1.23 5.70 -6.92
N VAL A 148 -0.34 6.64 -7.22
CA VAL A 148 -0.48 8.03 -6.79
C VAL A 148 -1.79 8.65 -7.31
N VAL A 149 -2.08 8.48 -8.58
CA VAL A 149 -3.31 8.99 -9.21
C VAL A 149 -4.56 8.40 -8.55
N SER A 150 -4.58 7.11 -8.30
CA SER A 150 -5.70 6.41 -7.67
C SER A 150 -5.96 6.92 -6.25
N ILE A 151 -4.91 7.21 -5.49
CA ILE A 151 -5.02 7.78 -4.15
C ILE A 151 -5.44 9.24 -4.22
N ALA A 152 -4.81 10.05 -5.08
CA ALA A 152 -5.12 11.47 -5.23
C ALA A 152 -6.57 11.72 -5.64
N LYS A 153 -7.15 10.85 -6.47
CA LYS A 153 -8.56 10.91 -6.86
C LYS A 153 -9.50 10.96 -5.66
N LYS A 154 -9.20 10.22 -4.61
CA LYS A 154 -10.02 10.15 -3.38
C LYS A 154 -10.03 11.47 -2.60
N TYR A 155 -9.08 12.35 -2.84
CA TYR A 155 -8.93 13.64 -2.17
C TYR A 155 -9.35 14.85 -3.02
N MET A 156 -9.90 14.61 -4.21
CA MET A 156 -10.45 15.68 -5.06
C MET A 156 -11.60 16.42 -4.35
N GLY A 157 -11.69 17.73 -4.61
CA GLY A 157 -12.75 18.57 -4.06
C GLY A 157 -12.51 19.07 -2.62
N ARG A 158 -11.30 18.93 -2.09
CA ARG A 158 -10.92 19.37 -0.74
C ARG A 158 -10.05 20.62 -0.71
N GLY A 159 -10.10 21.44 -1.74
CA GLY A 159 -9.42 22.74 -1.78
C GLY A 159 -8.08 22.76 -2.53
N MET A 160 -7.59 21.60 -3.00
CA MET A 160 -6.42 21.51 -3.88
C MET A 160 -6.81 21.04 -5.27
N SER A 161 -6.10 21.52 -6.29
CA SER A 161 -6.27 21.01 -7.65
C SER A 161 -5.80 19.55 -7.75
N PHE A 162 -6.38 18.81 -8.70
CA PHE A 162 -6.00 17.41 -8.90
C PHE A 162 -4.51 17.25 -9.23
N LEU A 163 -3.96 18.13 -10.06
CA LEU A 163 -2.54 18.13 -10.40
C LEU A 163 -1.65 18.36 -9.17
N ASP A 164 -2.02 19.29 -8.29
CA ASP A 164 -1.29 19.55 -7.06
C ASP A 164 -1.33 18.35 -6.10
N LEU A 165 -2.47 17.69 -6.00
CA LEU A 165 -2.62 16.45 -5.23
C LEU A 165 -1.69 15.35 -5.77
N ILE A 166 -1.63 15.18 -7.08
CA ILE A 166 -0.73 14.22 -7.74
C ILE A 166 0.74 14.58 -7.45
N GLN A 167 1.12 15.84 -7.56
CA GLN A 167 2.50 16.27 -7.30
C GLN A 167 2.93 16.03 -5.86
N GLU A 168 2.07 16.33 -4.89
CA GLU A 168 2.34 16.03 -3.48
C GLU A 168 2.42 14.52 -3.23
N GLY A 169 1.53 13.74 -3.84
CA GLY A 169 1.57 12.29 -3.78
C GLY A 169 2.85 11.72 -4.40
N ASN A 170 3.33 12.28 -5.48
CA ASN A 170 4.59 11.88 -6.12
C ASN A 170 5.80 12.11 -5.20
N LEU A 171 5.83 13.19 -4.44
CA LEU A 171 6.86 13.43 -3.45
C LEU A 171 6.84 12.35 -2.35
N GLY A 172 5.66 11.95 -1.91
CA GLY A 172 5.50 10.84 -0.98
C GLY A 172 5.98 9.52 -1.57
N LEU A 173 5.67 9.24 -2.83
CA LEU A 173 6.14 8.05 -3.54
C LEU A 173 7.68 8.00 -3.64
N ILE A 174 8.32 9.11 -3.96
CA ILE A 174 9.79 9.20 -4.04
C ILE A 174 10.41 8.86 -2.68
N LYS A 175 9.89 9.39 -1.59
CA LYS A 175 10.34 9.03 -0.24
C LYS A 175 10.14 7.55 0.07
N ALA A 176 9.02 6.98 -0.34
CA ALA A 176 8.77 5.55 -0.18
C ALA A 176 9.80 4.70 -0.92
N VAL A 177 10.14 5.06 -2.15
CA VAL A 177 11.18 4.37 -2.94
C VAL A 177 12.54 4.43 -2.25
N GLU A 178 12.90 5.57 -1.69
CA GLU A 178 14.18 5.77 -1.01
C GLU A 178 14.28 4.97 0.31
N LYS A 179 13.18 4.83 1.04
CA LYS A 179 13.14 4.24 2.37
C LYS A 179 12.65 2.80 2.43
N PHE A 180 12.14 2.25 1.32
CA PHE A 180 11.61 0.91 1.29
C PHE A 180 12.67 -0.16 1.52
N ASP A 181 12.40 -1.08 2.45
CA ASP A 181 13.22 -2.24 2.71
C ASP A 181 12.48 -3.52 2.27
N TYR A 182 12.90 -4.10 1.15
CA TYR A 182 12.32 -5.32 0.59
C TYR A 182 12.42 -6.54 1.52
N ARG A 183 13.35 -6.51 2.48
CA ARG A 183 13.57 -7.62 3.44
C ARG A 183 12.49 -7.73 4.50
N LYS A 184 11.68 -6.68 4.69
CA LYS A 184 10.62 -6.65 5.71
C LYS A 184 9.36 -7.42 5.33
N GLY A 185 9.22 -7.92 4.12
CA GLY A 185 8.19 -8.86 3.68
C GLY A 185 6.86 -8.28 3.23
N TYR A 186 6.61 -6.98 3.39
CA TYR A 186 5.42 -6.33 2.83
C TYR A 186 5.66 -5.85 1.40
N LYS A 187 4.58 -5.72 0.62
CA LYS A 187 4.65 -5.21 -0.75
C LYS A 187 5.02 -3.73 -0.77
N PHE A 188 5.75 -3.32 -1.81
CA PHE A 188 6.07 -1.92 -2.03
C PHE A 188 4.81 -1.03 -2.12
N SER A 189 3.77 -1.46 -2.83
CA SER A 189 2.52 -0.72 -2.96
C SER A 189 1.86 -0.42 -1.61
N THR A 190 1.89 -1.35 -0.67
CA THR A 190 1.38 -1.16 0.69
C THR A 190 2.15 -0.07 1.42
N TYR A 191 3.47 -0.14 1.39
CA TYR A 191 4.35 0.85 2.01
C TYR A 191 4.21 2.23 1.35
N ALA A 192 4.23 2.27 0.03
CA ALA A 192 4.09 3.51 -0.74
C ALA A 192 2.75 4.21 -0.51
N THR A 193 1.66 3.46 -0.37
CA THR A 193 0.32 4.01 -0.09
C THR A 193 0.34 4.91 1.16
N TRP A 194 1.05 4.51 2.21
CA TRP A 194 1.20 5.31 3.43
C TRP A 194 1.90 6.63 3.18
N TRP A 195 3.03 6.60 2.50
CA TRP A 195 3.80 7.80 2.18
C TRP A 195 3.04 8.76 1.27
N ILE A 196 2.33 8.22 0.29
CA ILE A 196 1.51 9.00 -0.63
C ILE A 196 0.36 9.68 0.12
N ARG A 197 -0.38 8.94 0.92
CA ARG A 197 -1.48 9.50 1.73
C ARG A 197 -0.98 10.56 2.69
N GLN A 198 0.09 10.30 3.39
CA GLN A 198 0.70 11.25 4.33
C GLN A 198 1.07 12.57 3.63
N ALA A 199 1.72 12.49 2.48
CA ALA A 199 2.10 13.66 1.70
C ALA A 199 0.88 14.47 1.26
N ILE A 200 -0.17 13.82 0.77
CA ILE A 200 -1.40 14.46 0.31
C ILE A 200 -2.18 15.09 1.48
N THR A 201 -2.39 14.35 2.55
CA THR A 201 -3.15 14.85 3.71
C THR A 201 -2.46 16.01 4.39
N ARG A 202 -1.15 15.96 4.50
CA ARG A 202 -0.35 17.07 5.04
C ARG A 202 -0.44 18.32 4.17
N ALA A 203 -0.48 18.18 2.87
CA ALA A 203 -0.62 19.30 1.95
C ALA A 203 -2.00 19.96 1.98
N ILE A 204 -3.06 19.19 2.23
CA ILE A 204 -4.44 19.67 2.34
C ILE A 204 -4.67 20.43 3.67
N ALA A 205 -4.01 20.01 4.73
CA ALA A 205 -4.16 20.58 6.08
C ALA A 205 -3.73 22.06 6.20
#